data_3797fd9a7158c4ef10a921c0d88d1ccd
#
_entry.id   3797fd9a7158c4ef10a921c0d88d1ccd
#
_cell.length_a   1.000
_cell.length_b   1.000
_cell.length_c   1.000
_cell.angle_alpha   90.00
_cell.angle_beta   90.00
_cell.angle_gamma   90.00
#
_symmetry.space_group_name_H-M   'P 1'
#
loop_
_entity.id
_entity.type
_entity.pdbx_description
1 polymer ?
#
loop_
_entity_poly.entity_id
_entity_poly.type
_entity_poly.pdbx_seq_one_letter_code
_entity_poly.pdbx_strand_id
1 'polypeptide(L)'
;MLTRDEAKQLVEKALSFSKAGECAVTVGVLDLAQSRFAANSITTSGKSSGMAINISVSKDRRTGTVATNEASDDSLRAAVARAEELAGFAPQDPEYVEPLSPQKYPETSSFDAATSRAGQPEMIPGVKASIEGAEKHKLRAAGYYELETESLALGNQRGNFAYAQRTEAEFSLTVRTPDGTGSGWASAESVRMSDVDAPRIAGLAIDKSVLSQKPRPIEPGKYTVVLEPAAVSGLMLFMFGGFDARAAEEGRSLLTKKGGGTRLGEKLFSEKITARTDPFDPRQNGLPWSGDISTTLGGTGQLFFGGGDDTGSFLPAEKI
;
A
#
# COMPACT_ATOMS: atom_id res chain seq x y z
N MET A 1 -5.77 -6.89 -14.69
CA MET A 1 -6.04 -7.74 -13.48
C MET A 1 -6.10 -9.20 -13.92
N LEU A 2 -5.48 -10.13 -13.19
CA LEU A 2 -5.58 -11.58 -13.42
C LEU A 2 -6.70 -12.18 -12.57
N THR A 3 -7.37 -13.18 -13.12
CA THR A 3 -8.23 -14.07 -12.33
C THR A 3 -7.39 -15.01 -11.47
N ARG A 4 -8.02 -15.65 -10.48
CA ARG A 4 -7.35 -16.65 -9.62
C ARG A 4 -6.69 -17.77 -10.42
N ASP A 5 -7.39 -18.28 -11.45
CA ASP A 5 -6.91 -19.41 -12.26
C ASP A 5 -5.76 -18.98 -13.17
N GLU A 6 -5.83 -17.80 -13.79
CA GLU A 6 -4.74 -17.26 -14.59
C GLU A 6 -3.50 -16.99 -13.74
N ALA A 7 -3.67 -16.40 -12.57
CA ALA A 7 -2.58 -16.16 -11.63
C ALA A 7 -1.95 -17.47 -11.14
N LYS A 8 -2.77 -18.49 -10.86
CA LYS A 8 -2.29 -19.81 -10.46
C LYS A 8 -1.49 -20.48 -11.56
N GLN A 9 -2.00 -20.46 -12.80
CA GLN A 9 -1.28 -21.02 -13.96
C GLN A 9 0.07 -20.33 -14.18
N LEU A 10 0.12 -19.00 -14.02
CA LEU A 10 1.37 -18.23 -14.17
C LEU A 10 2.39 -18.60 -13.08
N VAL A 11 1.94 -18.68 -11.83
CA VAL A 11 2.79 -19.09 -10.69
C VAL A 11 3.29 -20.51 -10.88
N GLU A 12 2.42 -21.48 -11.18
CA GLU A 12 2.80 -22.88 -11.40
C GLU A 12 3.76 -23.05 -12.59
N LYS A 13 3.54 -22.28 -13.66
CA LYS A 13 4.45 -22.24 -14.81
C LYS A 13 5.86 -21.75 -14.39
N ALA A 14 5.96 -20.63 -13.69
CA ALA A 14 7.24 -20.12 -13.23
C ALA A 14 7.95 -21.13 -12.30
N LEU A 15 7.23 -21.71 -11.34
CA LEU A 15 7.75 -22.75 -10.46
C LEU A 15 8.27 -23.97 -11.20
N SER A 16 7.63 -24.36 -12.32
CA SER A 16 8.04 -25.53 -13.11
C SER A 16 9.41 -25.39 -13.78
N PHE A 17 9.92 -24.18 -13.94
CA PHE A 17 11.24 -23.93 -14.51
C PHE A 17 12.38 -24.06 -13.49
N SER A 18 12.08 -24.01 -12.21
CA SER A 18 13.11 -24.11 -11.17
C SER A 18 13.60 -25.56 -11.02
N LYS A 19 14.92 -25.70 -10.93
CA LYS A 19 15.63 -26.95 -10.63
C LYS A 19 16.06 -27.05 -9.18
N ALA A 20 15.92 -25.96 -8.43
CA ALA A 20 16.21 -25.92 -7.00
C ALA A 20 15.00 -26.38 -6.19
N GLY A 21 15.23 -26.95 -4.99
CA GLY A 21 14.18 -27.50 -4.14
C GLY A 21 13.24 -26.47 -3.52
N GLU A 22 13.63 -25.20 -3.45
CA GLU A 22 12.90 -24.12 -2.77
C GLU A 22 12.77 -22.92 -3.72
N CYS A 23 11.64 -22.84 -4.39
CA CYS A 23 11.29 -21.69 -5.23
C CYS A 23 9.95 -21.11 -4.77
N ALA A 24 9.87 -19.80 -4.69
CA ALA A 24 8.66 -19.05 -4.44
C ALA A 24 8.46 -17.99 -5.52
N VAL A 25 7.21 -17.76 -5.89
CA VAL A 25 6.82 -16.79 -6.92
C VAL A 25 5.70 -15.92 -6.38
N THR A 26 5.83 -14.61 -6.51
CA THR A 26 4.74 -13.66 -6.30
C THR A 26 4.42 -12.95 -7.60
N VAL A 27 3.14 -12.76 -7.86
CA VAL A 27 2.64 -12.05 -9.04
C VAL A 27 1.70 -10.96 -8.58
N GLY A 28 1.98 -9.72 -8.98
CA GLY A 28 1.10 -8.57 -8.79
C GLY A 28 0.72 -7.96 -10.12
N VAL A 29 -0.54 -7.63 -10.31
CA VAL A 29 -1.02 -6.81 -11.43
C VAL A 29 -1.81 -5.65 -10.86
N LEU A 30 -1.38 -4.44 -11.20
CA LEU A 30 -2.03 -3.19 -10.81
C LEU A 30 -2.61 -2.50 -12.05
N ASP A 31 -3.91 -2.28 -12.02
CA ASP A 31 -4.63 -1.43 -12.97
C ASP A 31 -4.96 -0.11 -12.27
N LEU A 32 -4.47 0.99 -12.83
CA LEU A 32 -4.60 2.33 -12.29
C LEU A 32 -5.38 3.21 -13.26
N ALA A 33 -6.42 3.89 -12.78
CA ALA A 33 -7.07 4.99 -13.47
C ALA A 33 -6.94 6.26 -12.65
N GLN A 34 -6.47 7.35 -13.25
CA GLN A 34 -6.25 8.59 -12.52
C GLN A 34 -6.69 9.82 -13.31
N SER A 35 -7.08 10.86 -12.58
CA SER A 35 -7.34 12.19 -13.11
C SER A 35 -6.72 13.22 -12.17
N ARG A 36 -5.75 13.99 -12.67
CA ARG A 36 -5.07 15.07 -11.95
C ARG A 36 -5.57 16.39 -12.42
N PHE A 37 -5.65 17.34 -11.52
CA PHE A 37 -6.01 18.73 -11.83
C PHE A 37 -5.15 19.70 -11.03
N ALA A 38 -4.88 20.85 -11.63
CA ALA A 38 -4.16 21.95 -11.01
C ALA A 38 -4.63 23.29 -11.61
N ALA A 39 -4.54 24.36 -10.82
CA ALA A 39 -5.00 25.67 -11.22
C ALA A 39 -6.41 25.67 -11.84
N ASN A 40 -7.33 24.90 -11.25
CA ASN A 40 -8.72 24.74 -11.67
C ASN A 40 -8.88 24.11 -13.08
N SER A 41 -7.94 23.30 -13.51
CA SER A 41 -8.03 22.63 -14.82
C SER A 41 -7.52 21.19 -14.69
N ILE A 42 -8.16 20.26 -15.39
CA ILE A 42 -7.67 18.91 -15.53
C ILE A 42 -6.38 18.93 -16.33
N THR A 43 -5.29 18.45 -15.75
CA THR A 43 -3.95 18.45 -16.35
C THR A 43 -3.57 17.11 -16.96
N THR A 44 -3.99 16.03 -16.33
CA THR A 44 -3.67 14.67 -16.78
C THR A 44 -4.85 13.76 -16.44
N SER A 45 -5.20 12.90 -17.39
CA SER A 45 -6.19 11.85 -17.15
C SER A 45 -5.81 10.64 -18.00
N GLY A 46 -5.78 9.46 -17.41
CA GLY A 46 -5.33 8.26 -18.10
C GLY A 46 -5.49 6.98 -17.30
N LYS A 47 -5.16 5.89 -17.96
CA LYS A 47 -5.08 4.55 -17.37
C LYS A 47 -3.70 3.96 -17.62
N SER A 48 -3.22 3.18 -16.67
CA SER A 48 -2.04 2.35 -16.83
C SER A 48 -2.30 0.96 -16.24
N SER A 49 -1.59 -0.02 -16.72
CA SER A 49 -1.59 -1.38 -16.19
C SER A 49 -0.15 -1.84 -16.10
N GLY A 50 0.21 -2.45 -14.98
CA GLY A 50 1.54 -2.99 -14.77
C GLY A 50 1.47 -4.37 -14.15
N MET A 51 2.47 -5.21 -14.48
CA MET A 51 2.66 -6.53 -13.87
C MET A 51 4.05 -6.58 -13.24
N ALA A 52 4.15 -7.21 -12.08
CA ALA A 52 5.41 -7.58 -11.47
C ALA A 52 5.38 -9.05 -11.08
N ILE A 53 6.42 -9.78 -11.42
CA ILE A 53 6.62 -11.18 -11.06
C ILE A 53 7.95 -11.25 -10.33
N ASN A 54 7.92 -11.58 -9.04
CA ASN A 54 9.12 -11.79 -8.26
C ASN A 54 9.32 -13.29 -8.06
N ILE A 55 10.53 -13.74 -8.34
CA ILE A 55 10.95 -15.14 -8.25
C ILE A 55 12.10 -15.21 -7.27
N SER A 56 11.90 -15.92 -6.18
CA SER A 56 12.93 -16.19 -5.17
C SER A 56 13.28 -17.67 -5.18
N VAL A 57 14.57 -17.97 -5.31
CA VAL A 57 15.07 -19.33 -5.27
C VAL A 57 16.03 -19.45 -4.09
N SER A 58 15.82 -20.44 -3.24
CA SER A 58 16.66 -20.72 -2.08
C SER A 58 17.32 -22.09 -2.21
N LYS A 59 18.64 -22.12 -1.98
CA LYS A 59 19.46 -23.34 -1.97
C LYS A 59 20.51 -23.23 -0.88
N ASP A 60 20.64 -24.23 -0.05
CA ASP A 60 21.63 -24.27 1.04
C ASP A 60 21.58 -23.02 1.93
N ARG A 61 20.36 -22.51 2.25
CA ARG A 61 20.09 -21.29 3.02
C ARG A 61 20.65 -20.02 2.36
N ARG A 62 20.76 -20.01 1.05
CA ARG A 62 21.19 -18.88 0.21
C ARG A 62 20.05 -18.53 -0.72
N THR A 63 19.63 -17.30 -0.76
CA THR A 63 18.50 -16.85 -1.56
C THR A 63 18.92 -15.89 -2.64
N GLY A 64 18.45 -16.15 -3.86
CA GLY A 64 18.54 -15.22 -4.98
C GLY A 64 17.15 -14.82 -5.43
N THR A 65 16.94 -13.53 -5.65
CA THR A 65 15.64 -12.98 -6.08
C THR A 65 15.79 -12.18 -7.37
N VAL A 66 14.86 -12.38 -8.29
CA VAL A 66 14.77 -11.66 -9.57
C VAL A 66 13.35 -11.19 -9.79
N ALA A 67 13.19 -9.96 -10.25
CA ALA A 67 11.91 -9.41 -10.68
C ALA A 67 11.87 -9.31 -12.22
N THR A 68 10.70 -9.61 -12.80
CA THR A 68 10.38 -9.37 -14.20
C THR A 68 8.95 -8.84 -14.32
N ASN A 69 8.65 -8.15 -15.40
CA ASN A 69 7.30 -7.73 -15.78
C ASN A 69 6.76 -8.48 -17.02
N GLU A 70 7.47 -9.52 -17.45
CA GLU A 70 7.11 -10.31 -18.63
C GLU A 70 6.74 -11.74 -18.24
N ALA A 71 5.56 -12.20 -18.66
CA ALA A 71 5.00 -13.52 -18.37
C ALA A 71 5.28 -14.57 -19.46
N SER A 72 6.14 -14.26 -20.46
CA SER A 72 6.53 -15.22 -21.50
C SER A 72 7.36 -16.35 -20.91
N ASP A 73 7.26 -17.55 -21.51
CA ASP A 73 8.01 -18.73 -21.06
C ASP A 73 9.52 -18.49 -21.04
N ASP A 74 10.04 -17.77 -22.02
CA ASP A 74 11.47 -17.45 -22.11
C ASP A 74 11.91 -16.47 -21.01
N SER A 75 11.13 -15.42 -20.76
CA SER A 75 11.42 -14.45 -19.68
C SER A 75 11.34 -15.10 -18.31
N LEU A 76 10.31 -15.92 -18.04
CA LEU A 76 10.18 -16.65 -16.77
C LEU A 76 11.34 -17.62 -16.57
N ARG A 77 11.69 -18.40 -17.60
CA ARG A 77 12.83 -19.32 -17.55
C ARG A 77 14.15 -18.61 -17.28
N ALA A 78 14.39 -17.49 -17.96
CA ALA A 78 15.57 -16.68 -17.76
C ALA A 78 15.63 -16.08 -16.33
N ALA A 79 14.49 -15.58 -15.82
CA ALA A 79 14.40 -15.03 -14.48
C ALA A 79 14.65 -16.10 -13.39
N VAL A 80 14.06 -17.29 -13.52
CA VAL A 80 14.30 -18.42 -12.62
C VAL A 80 15.78 -18.83 -12.65
N ALA A 81 16.38 -19.03 -13.84
CA ALA A 81 17.77 -19.39 -13.95
C ALA A 81 18.71 -18.33 -13.33
N ARG A 82 18.37 -17.05 -13.49
CA ARG A 82 19.12 -15.96 -12.87
C ARG A 82 18.98 -15.93 -11.35
N ALA A 83 17.79 -16.22 -10.82
CA ALA A 83 17.57 -16.34 -9.37
C ALA A 83 18.38 -17.51 -8.78
N GLU A 84 18.43 -18.67 -9.47
CA GLU A 84 19.26 -19.83 -9.09
C GLU A 84 20.75 -19.47 -9.07
N GLU A 85 21.22 -18.75 -10.09
CA GLU A 85 22.60 -18.27 -10.17
C GLU A 85 22.94 -17.32 -9.00
N LEU A 86 22.07 -16.36 -8.71
CA LEU A 86 22.23 -15.40 -7.61
C LEU A 86 22.25 -16.11 -6.25
N ALA A 87 21.40 -17.11 -6.04
CA ALA A 87 21.43 -17.93 -4.83
C ALA A 87 22.79 -18.62 -4.65
N GLY A 88 23.46 -18.99 -5.73
CA GLY A 88 24.81 -19.59 -5.67
C GLY A 88 25.88 -18.64 -5.14
N PHE A 89 25.72 -17.33 -5.32
CA PHE A 89 26.67 -16.30 -4.86
C PHE A 89 26.28 -15.63 -3.54
N ALA A 90 25.02 -15.76 -3.12
CA ALA A 90 24.54 -15.15 -1.89
C ALA A 90 25.23 -15.73 -0.65
N PRO A 91 25.43 -14.96 0.43
CA PRO A 91 25.84 -15.52 1.72
C PRO A 91 24.76 -16.47 2.26
N GLN A 92 25.15 -17.40 3.13
CA GLN A 92 24.16 -18.19 3.87
C GLN A 92 23.44 -17.29 4.87
N ASP A 93 22.12 -17.41 4.89
CA ASP A 93 21.28 -16.74 5.86
C ASP A 93 21.17 -17.62 7.14
N PRO A 94 21.69 -17.14 8.29
CA PRO A 94 21.57 -17.89 9.55
C PRO A 94 20.13 -17.97 10.06
N GLU A 95 19.27 -17.05 9.64
CA GLU A 95 17.86 -16.95 10.03
C GLU A 95 16.89 -17.56 9.02
N TYR A 96 17.42 -18.26 8.00
CA TYR A 96 16.61 -18.86 6.95
C TYR A 96 15.50 -19.76 7.50
N VAL A 97 14.27 -19.50 7.10
CA VAL A 97 13.09 -20.31 7.39
C VAL A 97 12.57 -20.93 6.09
N GLU A 98 12.20 -22.18 6.16
CA GLU A 98 11.65 -22.90 5.01
C GLU A 98 10.28 -22.36 4.60
N PRO A 99 9.97 -22.27 3.28
CA PRO A 99 8.66 -21.88 2.80
C PRO A 99 7.53 -22.73 3.38
N LEU A 100 6.39 -22.12 3.61
CA LEU A 100 5.23 -22.79 4.19
C LEU A 100 4.65 -23.87 3.26
N SER A 101 4.20 -24.98 3.85
CA SER A 101 3.28 -25.92 3.23
C SER A 101 1.92 -25.26 2.94
N PRO A 102 1.01 -25.91 2.18
CA PRO A 102 -0.30 -25.33 1.86
C PRO A 102 -1.04 -24.78 3.07
N GLN A 103 -1.50 -23.55 2.98
CA GLN A 103 -2.28 -22.86 3.98
C GLN A 103 -3.68 -22.57 3.45
N LYS A 104 -4.63 -22.37 4.37
CA LYS A 104 -5.94 -21.81 4.08
C LYS A 104 -5.86 -20.28 4.29
N TYR A 105 -6.18 -19.54 3.27
CA TYR A 105 -6.28 -18.09 3.33
C TYR A 105 -7.75 -17.68 3.33
N PRO A 106 -8.23 -16.93 4.34
CA PRO A 106 -9.61 -16.46 4.39
C PRO A 106 -9.82 -15.36 3.34
N GLU A 107 -11.08 -15.12 3.01
CA GLU A 107 -11.45 -14.00 2.14
C GLU A 107 -11.47 -12.70 2.93
N THR A 108 -11.10 -11.60 2.28
CA THR A 108 -11.20 -10.24 2.81
C THR A 108 -12.25 -9.44 2.06
N SER A 109 -12.72 -8.34 2.65
CA SER A 109 -13.68 -7.43 2.02
C SER A 109 -13.03 -6.32 1.20
N SER A 110 -11.81 -6.54 0.74
CA SER A 110 -10.96 -5.51 0.10
C SER A 110 -11.25 -5.29 -1.38
N PHE A 111 -12.23 -5.96 -1.97
CA PHE A 111 -12.55 -5.85 -3.39
C PHE A 111 -14.00 -5.42 -3.63
N ASP A 112 -14.18 -4.40 -4.46
CA ASP A 112 -15.47 -3.95 -4.96
C ASP A 112 -15.53 -4.00 -6.50
N ALA A 113 -16.42 -4.81 -7.03
CA ALA A 113 -16.54 -5.02 -8.46
C ALA A 113 -17.05 -3.78 -9.24
N ALA A 114 -17.71 -2.84 -8.61
CA ALA A 114 -18.12 -1.60 -9.26
C ALA A 114 -16.92 -0.66 -9.39
N THR A 115 -16.13 -0.50 -8.33
CA THR A 115 -14.88 0.29 -8.32
C THR A 115 -13.88 -0.25 -9.34
N SER A 116 -13.71 -1.58 -9.44
CA SER A 116 -12.75 -2.18 -10.39
C SER A 116 -13.10 -1.94 -11.86
N ARG A 117 -14.36 -1.68 -12.18
CA ARG A 117 -14.82 -1.35 -13.54
C ARG A 117 -14.88 0.14 -13.83
N ALA A 118 -14.84 0.96 -12.79
CA ALA A 118 -14.91 2.41 -12.91
C ALA A 118 -13.65 2.99 -13.57
N GLY A 119 -13.75 4.22 -14.00
CA GLY A 119 -12.65 4.93 -14.65
C GLY A 119 -12.91 6.42 -14.75
N GLN A 120 -12.32 7.06 -15.74
CA GLN A 120 -12.45 8.50 -15.92
C GLN A 120 -13.90 9.01 -16.01
N PRO A 121 -14.84 8.34 -16.72
CA PRO A 121 -16.22 8.79 -16.79
C PRO A 121 -16.87 8.97 -15.41
N GLU A 122 -16.56 8.08 -14.47
CA GLU A 122 -17.09 8.10 -13.10
C GLU A 122 -16.37 9.12 -12.21
N MET A 123 -15.08 9.36 -12.41
CA MET A 123 -14.27 10.31 -11.64
C MET A 123 -14.49 11.78 -12.03
N ILE A 124 -14.60 12.07 -13.33
CA ILE A 124 -14.61 13.44 -13.87
C ILE A 124 -15.73 14.31 -13.29
N PRO A 125 -16.96 13.83 -13.08
CA PRO A 125 -18.00 14.65 -12.44
C PRO A 125 -17.60 15.18 -11.06
N GLY A 126 -16.99 14.35 -10.21
CA GLY A 126 -16.49 14.76 -8.90
C GLY A 126 -15.35 15.78 -8.98
N VAL A 127 -14.40 15.57 -9.89
CA VAL A 127 -13.31 16.54 -10.15
C VAL A 127 -13.84 17.87 -10.61
N LYS A 128 -14.77 17.90 -11.58
CA LYS A 128 -15.40 19.14 -12.07
C LYS A 128 -16.14 19.88 -10.98
N ALA A 129 -16.99 19.19 -10.21
CA ALA A 129 -17.71 19.81 -9.11
C ALA A 129 -16.76 20.44 -8.07
N SER A 130 -15.62 19.82 -7.83
CA SER A 130 -14.59 20.34 -6.91
C SER A 130 -13.92 21.60 -7.45
N ILE A 131 -13.58 21.62 -8.73
CA ILE A 131 -13.02 22.80 -9.42
C ILE A 131 -14.04 23.96 -9.40
N GLU A 132 -15.28 23.70 -9.82
CA GLU A 132 -16.36 24.70 -9.82
C GLU A 132 -16.62 25.27 -8.42
N GLY A 133 -16.56 24.40 -7.39
CA GLY A 133 -16.65 24.81 -6.00
C GLY A 133 -15.55 25.81 -5.61
N ALA A 134 -14.31 25.52 -5.95
CA ALA A 134 -13.18 26.42 -5.70
C ALA A 134 -13.32 27.75 -6.48
N GLU A 135 -13.73 27.70 -7.74
CA GLU A 135 -13.93 28.91 -8.59
C GLU A 135 -15.01 29.84 -8.04
N LYS A 136 -16.12 29.31 -7.56
CA LYS A 136 -17.18 30.10 -6.90
C LYS A 136 -16.65 30.93 -5.73
N HIS A 137 -15.63 30.43 -5.04
CA HIS A 137 -14.96 31.12 -3.93
C HIS A 137 -13.71 31.89 -4.36
N LYS A 138 -13.43 31.99 -5.67
CA LYS A 138 -12.23 32.62 -6.24
C LYS A 138 -10.92 32.00 -5.72
N LEU A 139 -10.94 30.71 -5.48
CA LEU A 139 -9.83 29.91 -4.99
C LEU A 139 -9.21 29.06 -6.11
N ARG A 140 -8.03 28.54 -5.88
CA ARG A 140 -7.33 27.63 -6.79
C ARG A 140 -7.26 26.23 -6.18
N ALA A 141 -7.78 25.24 -6.91
CA ALA A 141 -7.72 23.84 -6.54
C ALA A 141 -6.64 23.12 -7.35
N ALA A 142 -5.99 22.17 -6.67
CA ALA A 142 -5.08 21.19 -7.26
C ALA A 142 -5.23 19.87 -6.51
N GLY A 143 -5.26 18.77 -7.21
CA GLY A 143 -5.46 17.46 -6.59
C GLY A 143 -5.50 16.32 -7.60
N TYR A 144 -5.95 15.17 -7.14
CA TYR A 144 -6.13 13.99 -7.98
C TYR A 144 -7.31 13.14 -7.48
N TYR A 145 -7.85 12.37 -8.40
CA TYR A 145 -8.73 11.25 -8.14
C TYR A 145 -8.13 10.02 -8.78
N GLU A 146 -8.01 8.95 -8.01
CA GLU A 146 -7.35 7.71 -8.40
C GLU A 146 -8.22 6.51 -8.06
N LEU A 147 -8.23 5.53 -8.96
CA LEU A 147 -8.85 4.23 -8.75
C LEU A 147 -7.80 3.17 -9.03
N GLU A 148 -7.53 2.35 -8.05
CA GLU A 148 -6.65 1.21 -8.16
C GLU A 148 -7.44 -0.10 -8.12
N THR A 149 -7.04 -1.04 -8.96
CA THR A 149 -7.49 -2.42 -8.90
C THR A 149 -6.28 -3.32 -8.98
N GLU A 150 -6.10 -4.13 -7.96
CA GLU A 150 -4.96 -5.02 -7.87
C GLU A 150 -5.37 -6.48 -7.73
N SER A 151 -4.64 -7.37 -8.39
CA SER A 151 -4.65 -8.79 -8.13
C SER A 151 -3.27 -9.26 -7.71
N LEU A 152 -3.21 -9.99 -6.61
CA LEU A 152 -2.00 -10.51 -6.00
C LEU A 152 -2.09 -12.02 -5.89
N ALA A 153 -1.02 -12.71 -6.25
CA ALA A 153 -0.88 -14.14 -6.05
C ALA A 153 0.49 -14.48 -5.51
N LEU A 154 0.56 -15.50 -4.72
CA LEU A 154 1.82 -16.11 -4.30
C LEU A 154 1.72 -17.62 -4.37
N GLY A 155 2.85 -18.28 -4.62
CA GLY A 155 2.94 -19.73 -4.53
C GLY A 155 4.37 -20.20 -4.42
N ASN A 156 4.55 -21.43 -3.95
CA ASN A 156 5.84 -22.04 -3.80
C ASN A 156 5.84 -23.52 -4.19
N GLN A 157 7.00 -24.14 -4.30
CA GLN A 157 7.15 -25.55 -4.67
C GLN A 157 6.60 -26.54 -3.67
N ARG A 158 6.30 -26.11 -2.44
CA ARG A 158 5.63 -26.95 -1.41
C ARG A 158 4.12 -27.00 -1.60
N GLY A 159 3.58 -26.36 -2.66
CA GLY A 159 2.17 -26.37 -3.02
C GLY A 159 1.34 -25.31 -2.28
N ASN A 160 1.97 -24.40 -1.54
CA ASN A 160 1.25 -23.26 -1.00
C ASN A 160 0.87 -22.30 -2.14
N PHE A 161 -0.38 -21.83 -2.13
CA PHE A 161 -0.89 -20.85 -3.09
C PHE A 161 -1.91 -19.96 -2.40
N ALA A 162 -1.75 -18.65 -2.56
CA ALA A 162 -2.71 -17.66 -2.14
C ALA A 162 -3.02 -16.70 -3.29
N TYR A 163 -4.22 -16.12 -3.24
CA TYR A 163 -4.67 -15.12 -4.21
C TYR A 163 -5.63 -14.16 -3.52
N ALA A 164 -5.46 -12.89 -3.79
CA ALA A 164 -6.36 -11.83 -3.34
C ALA A 164 -6.55 -10.78 -4.45
N GLN A 165 -7.67 -10.08 -4.37
CA GLN A 165 -7.95 -8.88 -5.12
C GLN A 165 -8.25 -7.75 -4.17
N ARG A 166 -7.92 -6.54 -4.57
CA ARG A 166 -8.31 -5.33 -3.84
C ARG A 166 -8.61 -4.19 -4.81
N THR A 167 -9.45 -3.27 -4.34
CA THR A 167 -9.75 -2.02 -5.00
C THR A 167 -9.54 -0.88 -4.03
N GLU A 168 -9.17 0.27 -4.56
CA GLU A 168 -9.02 1.50 -3.80
C GLU A 168 -9.48 2.68 -4.65
N ALA A 169 -10.19 3.59 -4.02
CA ALA A 169 -10.58 4.87 -4.59
C ALA A 169 -10.05 5.96 -3.67
N GLU A 170 -9.17 6.81 -4.15
CA GLU A 170 -8.61 7.94 -3.41
C GLU A 170 -8.93 9.25 -4.12
N PHE A 171 -9.48 10.20 -3.37
CA PHE A 171 -9.64 11.58 -3.80
C PHE A 171 -8.95 12.52 -2.82
N SER A 172 -8.06 13.37 -3.33
CA SER A 172 -7.30 14.32 -2.52
C SER A 172 -7.17 15.66 -3.25
N LEU A 173 -7.30 16.75 -2.50
CA LEU A 173 -7.06 18.07 -3.06
C LEU A 173 -6.53 19.07 -2.04
N THR A 174 -5.78 20.04 -2.55
CA THR A 174 -5.40 21.28 -1.87
C THR A 174 -6.10 22.44 -2.54
N VAL A 175 -6.72 23.30 -1.76
CA VAL A 175 -7.30 24.58 -2.20
C VAL A 175 -6.54 25.71 -1.58
N ARG A 176 -6.22 26.76 -2.39
CA ARG A 176 -5.45 27.92 -1.94
C ARG A 176 -6.08 29.22 -2.37
N THR A 177 -5.90 30.25 -1.54
CA THR A 177 -6.19 31.64 -1.94
C THR A 177 -5.21 32.12 -2.98
N PRO A 178 -5.60 33.06 -3.88
CA PRO A 178 -4.72 33.61 -4.91
C PRO A 178 -3.46 34.29 -4.36
N ASP A 179 -3.56 34.91 -3.18
CA ASP A 179 -2.45 35.53 -2.46
C ASP A 179 -1.57 34.55 -1.68
N GLY A 180 -1.95 33.29 -1.64
CA GLY A 180 -1.21 32.22 -0.98
C GLY A 180 -1.29 32.23 0.56
N THR A 181 -2.05 33.14 1.18
CA THR A 181 -2.15 33.22 2.65
C THR A 181 -3.04 32.16 3.26
N GLY A 182 -4.03 31.68 2.51
CA GLY A 182 -4.94 30.61 2.94
C GLY A 182 -4.69 29.33 2.16
N SER A 183 -4.68 28.20 2.88
CA SER A 183 -4.55 26.86 2.30
C SER A 183 -5.39 25.86 3.08
N GLY A 184 -6.07 24.98 2.37
CA GLY A 184 -6.83 23.88 2.94
C GLY A 184 -6.57 22.60 2.15
N TRP A 185 -6.41 21.50 2.86
CA TRP A 185 -6.26 20.16 2.29
C TRP A 185 -7.32 19.22 2.88
N ALA A 186 -7.83 18.34 2.02
CA ALA A 186 -8.72 17.25 2.45
C ALA A 186 -8.55 16.06 1.52
N SER A 187 -8.80 14.86 2.03
CA SER A 187 -8.83 13.62 1.27
C SER A 187 -9.89 12.66 1.79
N ALA A 188 -10.22 11.69 0.96
CA ALA A 188 -10.96 10.49 1.33
C ALA A 188 -10.43 9.31 0.53
N GLU A 189 -10.42 8.15 1.18
CA GLU A 189 -10.00 6.87 0.63
C GLU A 189 -11.02 5.80 1.04
N SER A 190 -11.32 4.87 0.14
CA SER A 190 -12.18 3.71 0.41
C SER A 190 -11.93 2.59 -0.58
N VAL A 191 -12.23 1.37 -0.18
CA VAL A 191 -12.35 0.21 -1.08
C VAL A 191 -13.39 0.45 -2.18
N ARG A 192 -14.41 1.29 -1.88
CA ARG A 192 -15.52 1.59 -2.79
C ARG A 192 -15.48 3.04 -3.23
N MET A 193 -15.47 3.26 -4.54
CA MET A 193 -15.58 4.60 -5.10
C MET A 193 -16.86 5.32 -4.64
N SER A 194 -17.96 4.59 -4.44
CA SER A 194 -19.24 5.17 -3.97
C SER A 194 -19.16 5.85 -2.61
N ASP A 195 -18.16 5.52 -1.79
CA ASP A 195 -17.95 6.09 -0.46
C ASP A 195 -17.11 7.38 -0.51
N VAL A 196 -16.55 7.71 -1.68
CA VAL A 196 -15.69 8.88 -1.90
C VAL A 196 -16.53 10.04 -2.45
N ASP A 197 -17.07 10.87 -1.55
CA ASP A 197 -17.82 12.08 -1.90
C ASP A 197 -16.88 13.25 -2.21
N ALA A 198 -16.36 13.32 -3.45
CA ALA A 198 -15.41 14.34 -3.88
C ALA A 198 -15.94 15.78 -3.69
N PRO A 199 -17.20 16.14 -3.98
CA PRO A 199 -17.75 17.46 -3.69
C PRO A 199 -17.70 17.83 -2.20
N ARG A 200 -18.04 16.91 -1.31
CA ARG A 200 -17.99 17.13 0.15
C ARG A 200 -16.54 17.35 0.60
N ILE A 201 -15.60 16.55 0.12
CA ILE A 201 -14.17 16.67 0.44
C ILE A 201 -13.62 18.02 -0.07
N ALA A 202 -14.02 18.43 -1.26
CA ALA A 202 -13.66 19.74 -1.80
C ALA A 202 -14.20 20.89 -0.93
N GLY A 203 -15.44 20.79 -0.45
CA GLY A 203 -16.02 21.75 0.50
C GLY A 203 -15.17 21.90 1.77
N LEU A 204 -14.71 20.81 2.36
CA LEU A 204 -13.82 20.84 3.54
C LEU A 204 -12.50 21.56 3.25
N ALA A 205 -11.88 21.31 2.10
CA ALA A 205 -10.64 21.97 1.71
C ALA A 205 -10.85 23.48 1.43
N ILE A 206 -12.00 23.85 0.82
CA ILE A 206 -12.40 25.24 0.59
C ILE A 206 -12.56 25.98 1.93
N ASP A 207 -13.33 25.41 2.86
CA ASP A 207 -13.57 26.01 4.17
C ASP A 207 -12.24 26.23 4.94
N LYS A 208 -11.36 25.23 4.97
CA LYS A 208 -10.02 25.36 5.56
C LYS A 208 -9.20 26.48 4.89
N SER A 209 -9.24 26.56 3.57
CA SER A 209 -8.54 27.61 2.82
C SER A 209 -9.04 29.01 3.19
N VAL A 210 -10.35 29.18 3.34
CA VAL A 210 -10.95 30.45 3.76
C VAL A 210 -10.61 30.79 5.20
N LEU A 211 -10.71 29.81 6.11
CA LEU A 211 -10.45 30.02 7.54
C LEU A 211 -8.98 30.25 7.88
N SER A 212 -8.05 29.75 7.09
CA SER A 212 -6.61 29.86 7.34
C SER A 212 -5.98 31.14 6.78
N GLN A 213 -6.77 32.03 6.17
CA GLN A 213 -6.27 33.29 5.61
C GLN A 213 -5.67 34.20 6.69
N LYS A 214 -4.67 35.00 6.28
CA LYS A 214 -4.01 36.02 7.13
C LYS A 214 -3.53 35.42 8.47
N PRO A 215 -2.67 34.40 8.44
CA PRO A 215 -2.14 33.77 9.63
C PRO A 215 -1.39 34.81 10.48
N ARG A 216 -1.48 34.66 11.80
CA ARG A 216 -0.77 35.47 12.78
C ARG A 216 0.35 34.68 13.43
N PRO A 217 1.53 35.26 13.67
CA PRO A 217 2.54 34.63 14.52
C PRO A 217 1.97 34.30 15.90
N ILE A 218 2.40 33.20 16.46
CA ILE A 218 2.16 32.86 17.87
C ILE A 218 3.51 32.67 18.56
N GLU A 219 3.58 33.06 19.85
CA GLU A 219 4.80 32.89 20.62
C GLU A 219 5.07 31.40 20.88
N PRO A 220 6.35 30.97 20.94
CA PRO A 220 6.68 29.62 21.38
C PRO A 220 6.10 29.31 22.74
N GLY A 221 5.45 28.15 22.88
CA GLY A 221 4.78 27.81 24.13
C GLY A 221 4.10 26.45 24.07
N LYS A 222 3.39 26.11 25.13
CA LYS A 222 2.55 24.90 25.22
C LYS A 222 1.11 25.28 24.90
N TYR A 223 0.52 24.61 23.92
CA TYR A 223 -0.84 24.86 23.48
C TYR A 223 -1.65 23.57 23.50
N THR A 224 -2.92 23.69 23.87
CA THR A 224 -3.88 22.61 23.63
C THR A 224 -4.30 22.66 22.17
N VAL A 225 -4.14 21.54 21.47
CA VAL A 225 -4.48 21.43 20.04
C VAL A 225 -5.49 20.32 19.82
N VAL A 226 -6.37 20.51 18.85
CA VAL A 226 -7.25 19.45 18.32
C VAL A 226 -6.76 19.11 16.94
N LEU A 227 -6.36 17.85 16.75
CA LEU A 227 -5.88 17.35 15.46
C LEU A 227 -7.02 16.67 14.72
N GLU A 228 -7.17 16.99 13.44
CA GLU A 228 -8.07 16.25 12.55
C GLU A 228 -7.58 14.82 12.31
N PRO A 229 -8.48 13.89 11.92
CA PRO A 229 -8.10 12.51 11.59
C PRO A 229 -6.93 12.41 10.62
N ALA A 230 -6.88 13.24 9.56
CA ALA A 230 -5.79 13.25 8.59
C ALA A 230 -4.44 13.63 9.22
N ALA A 231 -4.41 14.60 10.14
CA ALA A 231 -3.19 14.97 10.85
C ALA A 231 -2.76 13.88 11.83
N VAL A 232 -3.71 13.22 12.48
CA VAL A 232 -3.44 12.06 13.36
C VAL A 232 -2.90 10.90 12.53
N SER A 233 -3.48 10.60 11.36
CA SER A 233 -3.02 9.55 10.45
C SER A 233 -1.56 9.73 10.06
N GLY A 234 -1.15 10.94 9.68
CA GLY A 234 0.25 11.24 9.35
C GLY A 234 1.22 10.99 10.53
N LEU A 235 0.83 11.34 11.75
CA LEU A 235 1.62 11.05 12.95
C LEU A 235 1.69 9.55 13.26
N MET A 236 0.55 8.85 13.11
CA MET A 236 0.46 7.42 13.35
C MET A 236 1.31 6.62 12.36
N LEU A 237 1.37 7.04 11.09
CA LEU A 237 2.20 6.41 10.06
C LEU A 237 3.68 6.34 10.50
N PHE A 238 4.24 7.44 10.96
CA PHE A 238 5.61 7.47 11.48
C PHE A 238 5.78 6.66 12.76
N MET A 239 4.78 6.67 13.62
CA MET A 239 4.81 5.90 14.86
C MET A 239 4.81 4.40 14.58
N PHE A 240 3.93 3.93 13.71
CA PHE A 240 3.84 2.50 13.35
C PHE A 240 5.07 1.99 12.63
N GLY A 241 5.73 2.80 11.80
CA GLY A 241 7.03 2.46 11.22
C GLY A 241 8.12 2.17 12.27
N GLY A 242 7.92 2.62 13.52
CA GLY A 242 8.79 2.29 14.64
C GLY A 242 8.40 1.02 15.42
N PHE A 243 7.32 0.33 15.05
CA PHE A 243 6.82 -0.89 15.74
C PHE A 243 7.42 -2.18 15.18
N ASP A 244 8.48 -2.08 14.40
CA ASP A 244 9.25 -3.21 13.95
C ASP A 244 10.00 -3.88 15.11
N ALA A 245 9.74 -5.17 15.34
CA ALA A 245 10.30 -5.92 16.47
C ALA A 245 11.82 -6.09 16.34
N ARG A 246 12.31 -6.39 15.12
CA ARG A 246 13.73 -6.57 14.85
C ARG A 246 14.49 -5.25 15.03
N ALA A 247 13.96 -4.15 14.50
CA ALA A 247 14.53 -2.82 14.72
C ALA A 247 14.59 -2.46 16.21
N ALA A 248 13.59 -2.89 17.00
CA ALA A 248 13.58 -2.68 18.44
C ALA A 248 14.67 -3.46 19.16
N GLU A 249 14.91 -4.72 18.80
CA GLU A 249 15.99 -5.56 19.35
C GLU A 249 17.37 -5.07 18.95
N GLU A 250 17.52 -4.61 17.71
CA GLU A 250 18.78 -4.06 17.17
C GLU A 250 19.08 -2.61 17.65
N GLY A 251 18.23 -2.00 18.42
CA GLY A 251 18.48 -0.66 18.95
C GLY A 251 18.09 0.49 18.01
N ARG A 252 17.31 0.24 16.97
CA ARG A 252 16.95 1.18 15.89
C ARG A 252 15.50 1.69 15.94
N SER A 253 14.76 1.40 17.01
CA SER A 253 13.35 1.73 17.13
C SER A 253 13.06 2.58 18.39
N LEU A 254 11.95 3.31 18.34
CA LEU A 254 11.38 3.98 19.55
C LEU A 254 11.00 2.96 20.65
N LEU A 255 10.88 1.69 20.31
CA LEU A 255 10.60 0.60 21.23
C LEU A 255 11.86 -0.03 21.83
N THR A 256 13.04 0.50 21.55
CA THR A 256 14.29 0.11 22.19
C THR A 256 14.41 0.77 23.55
N LYS A 257 14.83 0.01 24.56
CA LYS A 257 15.17 0.56 25.89
C LYS A 257 16.53 1.25 25.88
N LYS A 258 16.65 2.32 26.64
CA LYS A 258 17.96 2.92 26.90
C LYS A 258 18.82 1.91 27.66
N GLY A 259 19.91 1.47 27.05
CA GLY A 259 20.79 0.44 27.61
C GLY A 259 20.56 -0.97 27.05
N GLY A 260 19.67 -1.14 26.08
CA GLY A 260 19.43 -2.40 25.36
C GLY A 260 18.14 -3.11 25.75
N GLY A 261 17.69 -3.98 24.84
CA GLY A 261 16.42 -4.69 24.95
C GLY A 261 15.21 -3.87 24.50
N THR A 262 14.05 -4.50 24.48
CA THR A 262 12.81 -3.91 23.97
C THR A 262 11.90 -3.38 25.08
N ARG A 263 11.00 -2.49 24.72
CA ARG A 263 9.95 -1.95 25.61
C ARG A 263 8.66 -2.79 25.54
N LEU A 264 8.75 -4.01 25.10
CA LEU A 264 7.62 -4.94 25.02
C LEU A 264 6.97 -5.10 26.40
N GLY A 265 5.65 -5.00 26.47
CA GLY A 265 4.88 -5.05 27.72
C GLY A 265 4.86 -3.76 28.53
N GLU A 266 5.58 -2.71 28.13
CA GLU A 266 5.50 -1.40 28.78
C GLU A 266 4.29 -0.61 28.28
N LYS A 267 3.64 0.14 29.18
CA LYS A 267 2.59 1.09 28.82
C LYS A 267 3.20 2.35 28.20
N LEU A 268 3.07 2.53 26.91
CA LEU A 268 3.65 3.65 26.16
C LEU A 268 2.67 4.80 25.92
N PHE A 269 1.37 4.50 25.82
CA PHE A 269 0.33 5.44 25.43
C PHE A 269 -0.78 5.52 26.47
N SER A 270 -1.60 6.56 26.37
CA SER A 270 -2.81 6.69 27.19
C SER A 270 -3.78 5.53 26.92
N GLU A 271 -4.53 5.12 27.95
CA GLU A 271 -5.61 4.12 27.83
C GLU A 271 -6.73 4.53 26.86
N LYS A 272 -6.78 5.81 26.51
CA LYS A 272 -7.73 6.34 25.51
C LYS A 272 -7.31 6.07 24.08
N ILE A 273 -6.08 5.58 23.85
CA ILE A 273 -5.55 5.28 22.53
C ILE A 273 -5.60 3.77 22.33
N THR A 274 -6.35 3.35 21.32
CA THR A 274 -6.36 1.98 20.83
C THR A 274 -6.00 2.00 19.35
N ALA A 275 -4.95 1.29 18.96
CA ALA A 275 -4.56 1.11 17.57
C ALA A 275 -4.62 -0.37 17.22
N ARG A 276 -5.30 -0.70 16.14
CA ARG A 276 -5.52 -2.07 15.66
C ARG A 276 -5.48 -2.10 14.14
N THR A 277 -4.82 -3.09 13.58
CA THR A 277 -4.98 -3.50 12.19
C THR A 277 -5.86 -4.75 12.15
N ASP A 278 -6.79 -4.79 11.23
CA ASP A 278 -7.70 -5.92 11.05
C ASP A 278 -7.99 -6.09 9.55
N PRO A 279 -7.36 -7.07 8.88
CA PRO A 279 -7.56 -7.28 7.45
C PRO A 279 -8.98 -7.70 7.08
N PHE A 280 -9.81 -8.08 8.06
CA PHE A 280 -11.21 -8.47 7.87
C PHE A 280 -12.20 -7.34 8.18
N ASP A 281 -11.74 -6.18 8.65
CA ASP A 281 -12.59 -5.00 8.80
C ASP A 281 -12.93 -4.47 7.41
N PRO A 282 -14.22 -4.40 7.01
CA PRO A 282 -14.63 -3.98 5.67
C PRO A 282 -14.30 -2.50 5.34
N ARG A 283 -13.81 -1.74 6.32
CA ARG A 283 -13.31 -0.38 6.14
C ARG A 283 -11.81 -0.33 5.84
N GLN A 284 -11.11 -1.44 5.96
CA GLN A 284 -9.67 -1.55 5.73
C GLN A 284 -9.39 -2.31 4.42
N ASN A 285 -8.35 -1.89 3.72
CA ASN A 285 -7.87 -2.57 2.51
C ASN A 285 -6.82 -3.62 2.87
N GLY A 286 -7.25 -4.71 3.53
CA GLY A 286 -6.39 -5.74 4.07
C GLY A 286 -6.16 -6.92 3.11
N LEU A 287 -4.99 -7.55 3.20
CA LEU A 287 -4.70 -8.83 2.55
C LEU A 287 -4.95 -10.00 3.50
N PRO A 288 -5.33 -11.19 2.98
CA PRO A 288 -5.59 -12.37 3.80
C PRO A 288 -4.32 -13.07 4.30
N TRP A 289 -3.16 -12.48 4.08
CA TRP A 289 -1.86 -12.94 4.58
C TRP A 289 -1.03 -11.75 5.03
N SER A 290 -0.05 -12.01 5.87
CA SER A 290 1.04 -11.10 6.19
C SER A 290 2.31 -11.61 5.53
N GLY A 291 3.13 -10.69 5.07
CA GLY A 291 4.39 -10.94 4.42
C GLY A 291 4.89 -9.69 3.70
N ASP A 292 6.18 -9.60 3.48
CA ASP A 292 6.75 -8.51 2.73
C ASP A 292 6.55 -8.75 1.23
N ILE A 293 5.48 -8.18 0.66
CA ILE A 293 5.35 -8.04 -0.78
C ILE A 293 5.82 -6.64 -1.13
N SER A 294 7.12 -6.43 -1.19
CA SER A 294 7.66 -5.22 -1.78
C SER A 294 7.54 -5.27 -3.31
N THR A 295 6.34 -5.32 -3.82
CA THR A 295 6.09 -5.05 -5.22
C THR A 295 6.11 -3.55 -5.42
N THR A 296 7.28 -2.99 -5.68
CA THR A 296 7.40 -1.62 -6.15
C THR A 296 6.90 -1.57 -7.60
N LEU A 297 5.60 -1.60 -7.79
CA LEU A 297 4.97 -1.18 -9.04
C LEU A 297 4.94 0.35 -9.00
N GLY A 298 5.90 0.95 -9.63
CA GLY A 298 6.08 2.35 -9.99
C GLY A 298 5.28 3.39 -9.22
N GLY A 299 5.85 3.96 -8.17
CA GLY A 299 5.72 5.41 -7.96
C GLY A 299 4.78 5.91 -6.88
N THR A 300 3.95 5.11 -6.24
CA THR A 300 3.24 5.52 -5.02
C THR A 300 3.54 4.49 -3.94
N GLY A 301 4.45 4.87 -3.02
CA GLY A 301 4.83 3.99 -1.93
C GLY A 301 3.66 3.79 -0.97
N GLN A 302 2.86 2.78 -1.20
CA GLN A 302 2.03 2.25 -0.13
C GLN A 302 2.96 1.53 0.84
N LEU A 303 3.09 2.12 2.03
CA LEU A 303 3.77 1.51 3.14
C LEU A 303 2.88 0.38 3.68
N PHE A 304 3.13 -0.83 3.25
CA PHE A 304 2.54 -2.01 3.88
C PHE A 304 3.26 -2.28 5.18
N PHE A 305 2.60 -2.05 6.29
CA PHE A 305 3.03 -2.57 7.58
C PHE A 305 2.62 -4.03 7.70
N GLY A 306 3.32 -4.88 6.96
CA GLY A 306 3.28 -6.32 7.17
C GLY A 306 4.50 -6.70 7.98
N GLY A 307 4.31 -7.17 9.21
CA GLY A 307 5.36 -7.91 9.92
C GLY A 307 5.57 -9.25 9.21
N GLY A 308 6.18 -9.24 8.03
CA GLY A 308 6.72 -10.43 7.41
C GLY A 308 8.10 -10.68 7.99
N ASP A 309 8.42 -11.94 8.27
CA ASP A 309 9.80 -12.31 8.40
C ASP A 309 10.48 -12.12 7.03
N ASP A 310 11.75 -11.75 7.01
CA ASP A 310 12.56 -11.59 5.78
C ASP A 310 12.73 -12.89 4.98
N THR A 311 11.98 -13.94 5.32
CA THR A 311 12.12 -15.30 4.79
C THR A 311 11.19 -15.61 3.61
N GLY A 312 10.31 -14.67 3.24
CA GLY A 312 9.33 -14.89 2.17
C GLY A 312 8.24 -15.90 2.53
N SER A 313 8.07 -16.20 3.80
CA SER A 313 7.00 -17.05 4.30
C SER A 313 5.77 -16.21 4.61
N PHE A 314 4.64 -16.53 3.98
CA PHE A 314 3.39 -15.80 4.14
C PHE A 314 2.44 -16.58 5.04
N LEU A 315 2.21 -16.08 6.24
CA LEU A 315 1.22 -16.66 7.16
C LEU A 315 -0.18 -16.11 6.85
N PRO A 316 -1.24 -16.95 6.97
CA PRO A 316 -2.60 -16.43 6.99
C PRO A 316 -2.78 -15.41 8.12
N ALA A 317 -3.49 -14.32 7.84
CA ALA A 317 -3.70 -13.22 8.79
C ALA A 317 -4.33 -13.65 10.12
N GLU A 318 -5.10 -14.75 10.15
CA GLU A 318 -5.68 -15.34 11.37
C GLU A 318 -4.63 -15.92 12.34
N LYS A 319 -3.40 -16.13 11.90
CA LYS A 319 -2.33 -16.76 12.68
C LYS A 319 -1.31 -15.77 13.23
N ILE A 320 -1.54 -14.47 13.01
CA ILE A 320 -0.72 -13.37 13.50
C ILE A 320 -1.45 -12.69 14.67
#